data_f63ef557f0a3a02392183b0e528787f0
#
_entry.id   f63ef557f0a3a02392183b0e528787f0
#
_cell.length_a   1.000
_cell.length_b   1.000
_cell.length_c   1.000
_cell.angle_alpha   90.00
_cell.angle_beta   90.00
_cell.angle_gamma   90.00
#
_symmetry.space_group_name_H-M   'P 1'
#
loop_
_entity.id
_entity.type
_entity.pdbx_description
1 polymer ?
#
loop_
_entity_poly.entity_id
_entity_poly.type
_entity_poly.pdbx_seq_one_letter_code
_entity_poly.pdbx_strand_id
1 'polypeptide(L)'
;MSQQEVNGSAIGSRGADPRASEKEGDIGHLLAGVRFIFNNPLTRASLRLASRTVKVTYSDGTTKEAPLIYHALSALAGEQIAQCPLYARFLIPLINYTIEIGVKALRGDIDGVRKAVSDPAIRRGVALVMKGLGLYGVTVPQRLPAPFLIVWNFTNMCNLRCMHCYQRAGAPTPDELTLEEKLRVVDELDRAGVASIALSGGEPTIHPHFHRVLREIASRGIHAAVATNGWLFANINELNRAKEEG
;
A
#
# COMPACT_ATOMS: atom_id res chain seq x y z
N MET A 1 -28.17 33.94 47.55
CA MET A 1 -29.53 33.47 47.35
C MET A 1 -29.63 33.29 45.83
N SER A 2 -29.84 32.19 45.26
CA SER A 2 -30.33 30.86 45.47
C SER A 2 -29.64 29.94 44.44
N GLN A 3 -29.11 28.80 44.87
CA GLN A 3 -28.60 27.73 44.03
C GLN A 3 -29.77 27.03 43.35
N GLN A 4 -29.73 26.88 42.03
CA GLN A 4 -30.60 25.96 41.30
C GLN A 4 -29.84 24.65 41.08
N GLU A 5 -30.31 23.60 41.73
CA GLU A 5 -29.94 22.21 41.49
C GLU A 5 -30.30 21.79 40.08
N VAL A 6 -29.33 21.36 39.30
CA VAL A 6 -29.54 20.70 38.01
C VAL A 6 -29.67 19.21 38.27
N ASN A 7 -30.89 18.72 38.18
CA ASN A 7 -31.27 17.31 38.24
C ASN A 7 -30.52 16.49 37.18
N GLY A 8 -29.68 15.55 37.64
CA GLY A 8 -29.05 14.53 36.81
C GLY A 8 -30.08 13.52 36.31
N SER A 9 -30.46 13.61 35.03
CA SER A 9 -31.21 12.56 34.38
C SER A 9 -30.28 11.34 34.13
N ALA A 10 -30.64 10.22 34.74
CA ALA A 10 -30.03 8.92 34.58
C ALA A 10 -29.96 8.54 33.06
N ILE A 11 -28.74 8.43 32.53
CA ILE A 11 -28.54 7.84 31.23
C ILE A 11 -28.75 6.34 31.40
N GLY A 12 -29.90 5.86 30.94
CA GLY A 12 -30.26 4.46 30.93
C GLY A 12 -29.19 3.63 30.22
N SER A 13 -28.69 2.61 30.90
CA SER A 13 -27.83 1.57 30.36
C SER A 13 -28.54 0.92 29.17
N ARG A 14 -28.16 1.29 27.95
CA ARG A 14 -28.57 0.53 26.76
C ARG A 14 -27.98 -0.87 26.92
N GLY A 15 -28.83 -1.87 27.06
CA GLY A 15 -28.44 -3.27 27.10
C GLY A 15 -27.54 -3.58 25.90
N ALA A 16 -26.41 -4.21 26.17
CA ALA A 16 -25.49 -4.65 25.12
C ALA A 16 -26.23 -5.59 24.19
N ASP A 17 -26.18 -5.33 22.88
CA ASP A 17 -26.77 -6.19 21.86
C ASP A 17 -26.09 -7.58 21.93
N PRO A 18 -26.81 -8.67 22.19
CA PRO A 18 -26.22 -10.02 22.27
C PRO A 18 -25.46 -10.41 20.99
N ARG A 19 -25.86 -9.88 19.82
CA ARG A 19 -25.18 -10.11 18.54
C ARG A 19 -23.85 -9.39 18.43
N ALA A 20 -23.62 -8.31 19.18
CA ALA A 20 -22.33 -7.64 19.24
C ALA A 20 -21.31 -8.47 20.03
N SER A 21 -21.74 -9.14 21.13
CA SER A 21 -20.86 -9.98 21.93
C SER A 21 -20.48 -11.30 21.23
N GLU A 22 -21.38 -11.90 20.45
CA GLU A 22 -21.09 -13.07 19.62
C GLU A 22 -20.07 -12.74 18.50
N LYS A 23 -20.22 -11.59 17.84
CA LYS A 23 -19.25 -11.13 16.82
C LYS A 23 -17.88 -10.80 17.40
N GLU A 24 -17.80 -10.23 18.59
CA GLU A 24 -16.52 -9.98 19.28
C GLU A 24 -15.82 -11.28 19.66
N GLY A 25 -16.56 -12.30 20.11
CA GLY A 25 -16.01 -13.64 20.39
C GLY A 25 -15.44 -14.31 19.12
N ASP A 26 -16.15 -14.25 18.01
CA ASP A 26 -15.75 -14.85 16.73
C ASP A 26 -14.49 -14.18 16.15
N ILE A 27 -14.39 -12.85 16.25
CA ILE A 27 -13.20 -12.07 15.86
C ILE A 27 -12.00 -12.43 16.75
N GLY A 28 -12.22 -12.61 18.04
CA GLY A 28 -11.19 -13.01 19.01
C GLY A 28 -10.56 -14.37 18.66
N HIS A 29 -11.38 -15.36 18.34
CA HIS A 29 -10.92 -16.70 17.94
C HIS A 29 -10.18 -16.66 16.58
N LEU A 30 -10.66 -15.89 15.62
CA LEU A 30 -10.00 -15.70 14.34
C LEU A 30 -8.61 -15.07 14.51
N LEU A 31 -8.51 -14.01 15.31
CA LEU A 31 -7.25 -13.35 15.61
C LEU A 31 -6.26 -14.26 16.34
N ALA A 32 -6.74 -15.10 17.26
CA ALA A 32 -5.91 -16.08 17.94
C ALA A 32 -5.35 -17.13 16.97
N GLY A 33 -6.18 -17.64 16.07
CA GLY A 33 -5.76 -18.54 14.99
C GLY A 33 -4.73 -17.93 14.05
N VAL A 34 -4.96 -16.70 13.60
CA VAL A 34 -4.02 -15.95 12.78
C VAL A 34 -2.68 -15.74 13.51
N ARG A 35 -2.70 -15.34 14.79
CA ARG A 35 -1.50 -15.21 15.61
C ARG A 35 -0.74 -16.51 15.75
N PHE A 36 -1.44 -17.61 16.01
CA PHE A 36 -0.83 -18.94 16.13
C PHE A 36 -0.08 -19.34 14.85
N ILE A 37 -0.70 -19.17 13.69
CA ILE A 37 -0.11 -19.51 12.39
C ILE A 37 1.09 -18.61 12.08
N PHE A 38 0.94 -17.29 12.15
CA PHE A 38 1.96 -16.34 11.69
C PHE A 38 3.07 -16.06 12.73
N ASN A 39 2.89 -16.45 13.99
CA ASN A 39 3.96 -16.40 14.99
C ASN A 39 4.76 -17.71 15.08
N ASN A 40 4.34 -18.75 14.38
CA ASN A 40 5.07 -19.99 14.31
C ASN A 40 6.45 -19.78 13.65
N PRO A 41 7.56 -20.26 14.22
CA PRO A 41 8.91 -20.07 13.69
C PRO A 41 9.10 -20.54 12.25
N LEU A 42 8.48 -21.67 11.88
CA LEU A 42 8.56 -22.23 10.52
C LEU A 42 7.84 -21.33 9.51
N THR A 43 6.61 -20.88 9.83
CA THR A 43 5.86 -19.93 8.98
C THR A 43 6.66 -18.64 8.80
N ARG A 44 7.22 -18.09 9.88
CA ARG A 44 8.05 -16.88 9.81
C ARG A 44 9.32 -17.08 8.96
N ALA A 45 9.97 -18.24 9.07
CA ALA A 45 11.13 -18.57 8.24
C ALA A 45 10.76 -18.65 6.75
N SER A 46 9.62 -19.30 6.41
CA SER A 46 9.09 -19.37 5.06
C SER A 46 8.76 -17.97 4.50
N LEU A 47 8.12 -17.11 5.29
CA LEU A 47 7.81 -15.73 4.90
C LEU A 47 9.08 -14.88 4.69
N ARG A 48 10.12 -15.06 5.52
CA ARG A 48 11.41 -14.40 5.32
C ARG A 48 12.07 -14.87 4.01
N LEU A 49 11.99 -16.16 3.70
CA LEU A 49 12.47 -16.68 2.43
C LEU A 49 11.72 -16.10 1.24
N ALA A 50 10.39 -16.09 1.29
CA ALA A 50 9.53 -15.49 0.26
C ALA A 50 9.73 -13.97 0.11
N SER A 51 10.27 -13.31 1.15
CA SER A 51 10.55 -11.87 1.15
C SER A 51 11.97 -11.51 0.70
N ARG A 52 12.81 -12.51 0.34
CA ARG A 52 14.13 -12.23 -0.23
C ARG A 52 14.01 -11.59 -1.60
N THR A 53 14.78 -10.52 -1.81
CA THR A 53 14.85 -9.84 -3.10
C THR A 53 15.54 -10.71 -4.13
N VAL A 54 14.93 -10.82 -5.31
CA VAL A 54 15.42 -11.57 -6.46
C VAL A 54 15.28 -10.73 -7.70
N LYS A 55 16.22 -10.89 -8.62
CA LYS A 55 16.15 -10.30 -9.95
C LYS A 55 15.50 -11.29 -10.91
N VAL A 56 14.43 -10.87 -11.57
CA VAL A 56 13.63 -11.68 -12.50
C VAL A 56 13.43 -10.91 -13.79
N THR A 57 13.61 -11.59 -14.93
CA THR A 57 13.31 -11.06 -16.26
C THR A 57 12.02 -11.71 -16.77
N TYR A 58 11.07 -10.88 -17.20
CA TYR A 58 9.79 -11.32 -17.76
C TYR A 58 9.87 -11.49 -19.28
N SER A 59 8.87 -12.14 -19.88
CA SER A 59 8.83 -12.42 -21.32
C SER A 59 8.68 -11.17 -22.19
N ASP A 60 8.24 -10.05 -21.63
CA ASP A 60 8.20 -8.74 -22.28
C ASP A 60 9.56 -8.02 -22.30
N GLY A 61 10.62 -8.66 -21.79
CA GLY A 61 11.96 -8.12 -21.66
C GLY A 61 12.19 -7.26 -20.43
N THR A 62 11.17 -6.95 -19.63
CA THR A 62 11.35 -6.18 -18.41
C THR A 62 12.09 -6.97 -17.35
N THR A 63 12.99 -6.32 -16.62
CA THR A 63 13.73 -6.92 -15.52
C THR A 63 13.43 -6.15 -14.24
N LYS A 64 12.95 -6.87 -13.21
CA LYS A 64 12.63 -6.29 -11.90
C LYS A 64 13.40 -6.97 -10.79
N GLU A 65 13.83 -6.17 -9.83
CA GLU A 65 14.43 -6.63 -8.58
C GLU A 65 13.42 -6.39 -7.45
N ALA A 66 12.81 -7.46 -6.96
CA ALA A 66 11.70 -7.39 -6.00
C ALA A 66 11.71 -8.65 -5.09
N PRO A 67 10.93 -8.66 -3.99
CA PRO A 67 10.73 -9.85 -3.18
C PRO A 67 10.21 -11.04 -4.00
N LEU A 68 10.62 -12.25 -3.65
CA LEU A 68 10.19 -13.48 -4.34
C LEU A 68 8.66 -13.61 -4.37
N ILE A 69 7.98 -13.23 -3.28
CA ILE A 69 6.52 -13.20 -3.22
C ILE A 69 5.90 -12.25 -4.26
N TYR A 70 6.53 -11.10 -4.55
CA TYR A 70 6.07 -10.19 -5.60
C TYR A 70 6.06 -10.90 -6.96
N HIS A 71 7.15 -11.63 -7.30
CA HIS A 71 7.24 -12.38 -8.55
C HIS A 71 6.29 -13.57 -8.60
N ALA A 72 6.01 -14.21 -7.46
CA ALA A 72 4.99 -15.25 -7.37
C ALA A 72 3.59 -14.67 -7.67
N LEU A 73 3.25 -13.52 -7.10
CA LEU A 73 1.98 -12.84 -7.39
C LEU A 73 1.89 -12.35 -8.85
N SER A 74 3.02 -11.91 -9.44
CA SER A 74 3.09 -11.58 -10.87
C SER A 74 2.78 -12.80 -11.74
N ALA A 75 3.37 -13.95 -11.44
CA ALA A 75 3.07 -15.19 -12.15
C ALA A 75 1.63 -15.66 -11.93
N LEU A 76 1.06 -15.47 -10.73
CA LEU A 76 -0.35 -15.75 -10.44
C LEU A 76 -1.30 -14.85 -11.25
N ALA A 77 -0.90 -13.60 -11.51
CA ALA A 77 -1.60 -12.66 -12.38
C ALA A 77 -1.47 -12.99 -13.89
N GLY A 78 -0.65 -13.97 -14.26
CA GLY A 78 -0.43 -14.40 -15.64
C GLY A 78 0.81 -13.83 -16.32
N GLU A 79 1.65 -13.07 -15.63
CA GLU A 79 2.92 -12.59 -16.17
C GLU A 79 3.90 -13.76 -16.34
N GLN A 80 4.49 -13.89 -17.52
CA GLN A 80 5.41 -14.99 -17.82
C GLN A 80 6.84 -14.63 -17.46
N ILE A 81 7.48 -15.48 -16.66
CA ILE A 81 8.89 -15.33 -16.25
C ILE A 81 9.77 -16.02 -17.29
N ALA A 82 10.66 -15.24 -17.94
CA ALA A 82 11.64 -15.74 -18.90
C ALA A 82 12.92 -16.25 -18.21
N GLN A 83 13.45 -15.45 -17.25
CA GLN A 83 14.69 -15.81 -16.53
C GLN A 83 14.57 -15.48 -15.04
N CYS A 84 14.99 -16.42 -14.21
CA CYS A 84 15.10 -16.23 -12.76
C CYS A 84 16.17 -17.19 -12.18
N PRO A 85 16.70 -16.95 -10.97
CA PRO A 85 17.56 -17.89 -10.27
C PRO A 85 16.91 -19.28 -10.10
N LEU A 86 17.72 -20.33 -10.13
CA LEU A 86 17.22 -21.72 -10.10
C LEU A 86 16.28 -21.99 -8.92
N TYR A 87 16.63 -21.53 -7.71
CA TYR A 87 15.75 -21.73 -6.54
C TYR A 87 14.41 -20.99 -6.68
N ALA A 88 14.39 -19.80 -7.32
CA ALA A 88 13.15 -19.05 -7.54
C ALA A 88 12.22 -19.79 -8.52
N ARG A 89 12.79 -20.50 -9.49
CA ARG A 89 12.04 -21.32 -10.45
C ARG A 89 11.21 -22.42 -9.78
N PHE A 90 11.70 -22.93 -8.64
CA PHE A 90 10.96 -23.92 -7.84
C PHE A 90 10.04 -23.28 -6.79
N LEU A 91 10.49 -22.20 -6.16
CA LEU A 91 9.74 -21.58 -5.07
C LEU A 91 8.52 -20.77 -5.55
N ILE A 92 8.58 -20.13 -6.72
CA ILE A 92 7.45 -19.34 -7.26
C ILE A 92 6.20 -20.23 -7.44
N PRO A 93 6.24 -21.38 -8.13
CA PRO A 93 5.09 -22.26 -8.24
C PRO A 93 4.61 -22.81 -6.88
N LEU A 94 5.54 -23.11 -5.97
CA LEU A 94 5.19 -23.59 -4.64
C LEU A 94 4.43 -22.54 -3.83
N ILE A 95 4.87 -21.26 -3.88
CA ILE A 95 4.18 -20.14 -3.25
C ILE A 95 2.76 -20.00 -3.84
N ASN A 96 2.63 -20.03 -5.16
CA ASN A 96 1.32 -19.92 -5.83
C ASN A 96 0.38 -21.04 -5.45
N TYR A 97 0.88 -22.30 -5.42
CA TYR A 97 0.12 -23.45 -4.97
C TYR A 97 -0.37 -23.26 -3.52
N THR A 98 0.50 -22.74 -2.62
CA THR A 98 0.13 -22.47 -1.22
C THR A 98 -0.96 -21.40 -1.14
N ILE A 99 -0.87 -20.34 -1.95
CA ILE A 99 -1.89 -19.28 -2.02
C ILE A 99 -3.22 -19.87 -2.50
N GLU A 100 -3.22 -20.67 -3.57
CA GLU A 100 -4.45 -21.30 -4.12
C GLU A 100 -5.12 -22.22 -3.11
N ILE A 101 -4.35 -23.05 -2.38
CA ILE A 101 -4.89 -23.88 -1.30
C ILE A 101 -5.49 -23.02 -0.20
N GLY A 102 -4.79 -21.97 0.23
CA GLY A 102 -5.26 -21.07 1.28
C GLY A 102 -6.56 -20.37 0.90
N VAL A 103 -6.65 -19.85 -0.33
CA VAL A 103 -7.87 -19.21 -0.84
C VAL A 103 -9.03 -20.21 -0.88
N LYS A 104 -8.82 -21.41 -1.38
CA LYS A 104 -9.85 -22.48 -1.42
C LYS A 104 -10.29 -22.89 -0.02
N ALA A 105 -9.36 -23.07 0.91
CA ALA A 105 -9.67 -23.44 2.29
C ALA A 105 -10.54 -22.40 3.01
N LEU A 106 -10.35 -21.12 2.67
CA LEU A 106 -11.15 -19.99 3.17
C LEU A 106 -12.42 -19.74 2.34
N ARG A 107 -12.76 -20.63 1.40
CA ARG A 107 -13.87 -20.48 0.44
C ARG A 107 -13.82 -19.15 -0.34
N GLY A 108 -12.60 -18.64 -0.59
CA GLY A 108 -12.37 -17.44 -1.35
C GLY A 108 -12.43 -17.67 -2.87
N ASP A 109 -12.51 -16.56 -3.61
CA ASP A 109 -12.48 -16.53 -5.06
C ASP A 109 -11.05 -16.33 -5.57
N ILE A 110 -10.48 -17.34 -6.21
CA ILE A 110 -9.12 -17.30 -6.77
C ILE A 110 -9.03 -16.39 -7.98
N ASP A 111 -10.09 -16.27 -8.78
CA ASP A 111 -10.07 -15.39 -9.95
C ASP A 111 -10.16 -13.92 -9.54
N GLY A 112 -10.90 -13.62 -8.47
CA GLY A 112 -10.87 -12.31 -7.81
C GLY A 112 -9.48 -11.97 -7.28
N VAL A 113 -8.78 -12.95 -6.67
CA VAL A 113 -7.38 -12.75 -6.23
C VAL A 113 -6.46 -12.50 -7.41
N ARG A 114 -6.53 -13.28 -8.50
CA ARG A 114 -5.74 -13.06 -9.72
C ARG A 114 -5.97 -11.68 -10.31
N LYS A 115 -7.23 -11.24 -10.38
CA LYS A 115 -7.59 -9.90 -10.83
C LYS A 115 -7.01 -8.81 -9.91
N ALA A 116 -7.09 -8.97 -8.60
CA ALA A 116 -6.52 -8.00 -7.66
C ALA A 116 -5.00 -7.90 -7.81
N VAL A 117 -4.29 -9.03 -7.87
CA VAL A 117 -2.82 -9.03 -8.01
C VAL A 117 -2.33 -8.71 -9.43
N SER A 118 -3.22 -8.45 -10.40
CA SER A 118 -2.82 -7.86 -11.69
C SER A 118 -2.29 -6.42 -11.52
N ASP A 119 -2.72 -5.73 -10.46
CA ASP A 119 -2.19 -4.42 -10.08
C ASP A 119 -0.83 -4.57 -9.38
N PRO A 120 0.26 -3.98 -9.92
CA PRO A 120 1.58 -4.00 -9.30
C PRO A 120 1.62 -3.42 -7.89
N ALA A 121 0.81 -2.41 -7.59
CA ALA A 121 0.77 -1.78 -6.28
C ALA A 121 0.20 -2.72 -5.21
N ILE A 122 -0.81 -3.52 -5.55
CA ILE A 122 -1.34 -4.56 -4.65
C ILE A 122 -0.26 -5.61 -4.37
N ARG A 123 0.49 -6.05 -5.38
CA ARG A 123 1.62 -6.98 -5.20
C ARG A 123 2.67 -6.41 -4.23
N ARG A 124 3.00 -5.12 -4.36
CA ARG A 124 3.93 -4.43 -3.45
C ARG A 124 3.40 -4.40 -2.02
N GLY A 125 2.14 -4.01 -1.85
CA GLY A 125 1.49 -3.98 -0.54
C GLY A 125 1.49 -5.35 0.14
N VAL A 126 1.11 -6.40 -0.58
CA VAL A 126 1.15 -7.79 -0.07
C VAL A 126 2.57 -8.20 0.30
N ALA A 127 3.57 -7.93 -0.56
CA ALA A 127 4.96 -8.25 -0.29
C ALA A 127 5.50 -7.54 0.96
N LEU A 128 5.14 -6.27 1.16
CA LEU A 128 5.52 -5.49 2.35
C LEU A 128 4.91 -6.06 3.63
N VAL A 129 3.63 -6.40 3.61
CA VAL A 129 2.93 -7.01 4.76
C VAL A 129 3.54 -8.39 5.07
N MET A 130 3.75 -9.24 4.08
CA MET A 130 4.34 -10.57 4.27
C MET A 130 5.77 -10.48 4.84
N LYS A 131 6.58 -9.51 4.38
CA LYS A 131 7.90 -9.22 4.95
C LYS A 131 7.78 -8.79 6.41
N GLY A 132 6.81 -7.94 6.75
CA GLY A 132 6.52 -7.52 8.12
C GLY A 132 6.17 -8.70 9.03
N LEU A 133 5.26 -9.57 8.59
CA LEU A 133 4.87 -10.79 9.32
C LEU A 133 6.05 -11.75 9.50
N GLY A 134 6.90 -11.91 8.50
CA GLY A 134 8.10 -12.73 8.59
C GLY A 134 9.12 -12.18 9.61
N LEU A 135 9.30 -10.86 9.68
CA LEU A 135 10.26 -10.21 10.57
C LEU A 135 9.75 -10.08 12.00
N TYR A 136 8.50 -9.62 12.16
CA TYR A 136 7.97 -9.19 13.46
C TYR A 136 6.85 -10.10 13.98
N GLY A 137 6.32 -11.02 13.14
CA GLY A 137 5.09 -11.75 13.46
C GLY A 137 3.87 -10.85 13.41
N VAL A 138 2.75 -11.29 14.02
CA VAL A 138 1.55 -10.49 14.17
C VAL A 138 1.68 -9.58 15.37
N THR A 139 1.63 -8.27 15.15
CA THR A 139 1.68 -7.23 16.19
C THR A 139 0.46 -6.32 16.10
N VAL A 140 0.14 -5.62 17.20
CA VAL A 140 -0.96 -4.63 17.24
C VAL A 140 -0.41 -3.32 17.81
N PRO A 141 -0.29 -2.24 17.03
CA PRO A 141 -0.51 -2.18 15.56
C PRO A 141 0.51 -3.05 14.79
N GLN A 142 0.16 -3.45 13.56
CA GLN A 142 1.06 -4.27 12.74
C GLN A 142 2.33 -3.49 12.37
N ARG A 143 3.49 -4.06 12.74
CA ARG A 143 4.80 -3.50 12.38
C ARG A 143 5.18 -3.90 10.95
N LEU A 144 5.59 -2.91 10.17
CA LEU A 144 6.08 -3.10 8.80
C LEU A 144 7.54 -2.65 8.71
N PRO A 145 8.34 -3.21 7.77
CA PRO A 145 9.75 -2.81 7.58
C PRO A 145 9.91 -1.47 6.86
N ALA A 146 8.86 -0.97 6.22
CA ALA A 146 8.77 0.35 5.62
C ALA A 146 7.34 0.88 5.76
N PRO A 147 7.10 2.20 5.59
CA PRO A 147 5.75 2.75 5.50
C PRO A 147 4.95 2.12 4.36
N PHE A 148 3.66 1.82 4.60
CA PHE A 148 2.77 1.34 3.54
C PHE A 148 2.41 2.47 2.58
N LEU A 149 2.11 3.64 3.13
CA LEU A 149 1.74 4.86 2.43
C LEU A 149 2.62 6.01 2.91
N ILE A 150 3.14 6.79 1.97
CA ILE A 150 3.78 8.08 2.21
C ILE A 150 2.86 9.19 1.70
N VAL A 151 2.57 10.16 2.52
CA VAL A 151 1.98 11.43 2.09
C VAL A 151 3.12 12.44 1.93
N TRP A 152 3.38 12.83 0.70
CA TRP A 152 4.49 13.69 0.35
C TRP A 152 4.01 15.11 0.07
N ASN A 153 4.45 16.07 0.88
CA ASN A 153 4.30 17.49 0.58
C ASN A 153 5.20 17.83 -0.61
N PHE A 154 4.68 17.61 -1.82
CA PHE A 154 5.41 17.65 -3.08
C PHE A 154 5.85 19.06 -3.45
N THR A 155 5.00 20.05 -3.13
CA THR A 155 5.25 21.47 -3.36
C THR A 155 4.44 22.33 -2.39
N ASN A 156 4.91 23.55 -2.11
CA ASN A 156 4.12 24.55 -1.43
C ASN A 156 3.38 25.48 -2.41
N MET A 157 3.60 25.34 -3.72
CA MET A 157 2.90 26.09 -4.76
C MET A 157 1.42 25.70 -4.80
N CYS A 158 0.53 26.69 -4.81
CA CYS A 158 -0.92 26.49 -4.91
C CYS A 158 -1.58 27.65 -5.65
N ASN A 159 -2.56 27.34 -6.48
CA ASN A 159 -3.39 28.29 -7.22
C ASN A 159 -4.62 28.76 -6.44
N LEU A 160 -4.88 28.20 -5.23
CA LEU A 160 -5.99 28.58 -4.36
C LEU A 160 -5.50 29.13 -3.01
N ARG A 161 -6.39 29.82 -2.30
CA ARG A 161 -6.18 30.41 -0.97
C ARG A 161 -7.28 29.97 -0.02
N CYS A 162 -7.36 28.65 0.26
CA CYS A 162 -8.39 28.07 1.11
C CYS A 162 -8.24 28.56 2.56
N MET A 163 -9.33 29.05 3.18
CA MET A 163 -9.32 29.54 4.56
C MET A 163 -8.94 28.45 5.59
N HIS A 164 -9.24 27.20 5.29
CA HIS A 164 -8.94 26.02 6.13
C HIS A 164 -7.62 25.33 5.77
N CYS A 165 -6.76 25.95 4.94
CA CYS A 165 -5.52 25.32 4.49
C CYS A 165 -4.53 25.18 5.65
N TYR A 166 -4.25 23.95 6.08
CA TYR A 166 -3.28 23.67 7.14
C TYR A 166 -1.83 23.89 6.71
N GLN A 167 -1.54 23.77 5.41
CA GLN A 167 -0.21 24.01 4.82
C GLN A 167 0.10 25.50 4.63
N ARG A 168 -0.93 26.38 4.63
CA ARG A 168 -0.79 27.79 4.24
C ARG A 168 -0.06 27.95 2.90
N ALA A 169 -0.36 27.03 1.97
CA ALA A 169 0.28 26.94 0.66
C ALA A 169 0.04 28.18 -0.20
N GLY A 170 0.99 28.49 -1.07
CA GLY A 170 0.90 29.66 -1.93
C GLY A 170 2.00 29.73 -2.97
N ALA A 171 3.19 30.17 -2.59
CA ALA A 171 4.37 30.19 -3.44
C ALA A 171 5.28 29.00 -3.13
N PRO A 172 6.10 28.54 -4.10
CA PRO A 172 7.14 27.55 -3.83
C PRO A 172 8.08 28.06 -2.73
N THR A 173 8.60 27.15 -1.91
CA THR A 173 9.65 27.50 -0.95
C THR A 173 11.03 27.47 -1.63
N PRO A 174 12.00 28.29 -1.19
CA PRO A 174 13.34 28.33 -1.81
C PRO A 174 14.10 26.98 -1.73
N ASP A 175 13.72 26.13 -0.79
CA ASP A 175 14.31 24.82 -0.49
C ASP A 175 13.48 23.64 -1.03
N GLU A 176 12.54 23.88 -1.96
CA GLU A 176 11.84 22.78 -2.64
C GLU A 176 12.84 21.91 -3.41
N LEU A 177 12.63 20.59 -3.32
CA LEU A 177 13.48 19.62 -4.00
C LEU A 177 13.49 19.85 -5.52
N THR A 178 14.68 19.79 -6.09
CA THR A 178 14.87 19.73 -7.56
C THR A 178 14.24 18.49 -8.17
N LEU A 179 14.14 18.42 -9.49
CA LEU A 179 13.64 17.22 -10.17
C LEU A 179 14.48 15.97 -9.84
N GLU A 180 15.79 16.11 -9.87
CA GLU A 180 16.75 15.05 -9.59
C GLU A 180 16.60 14.51 -8.16
N GLU A 181 16.42 15.40 -7.20
CA GLU A 181 16.17 15.04 -5.81
C GLU A 181 14.82 14.34 -5.64
N LYS A 182 13.76 14.84 -6.29
CA LYS A 182 12.44 14.21 -6.30
C LYS A 182 12.51 12.78 -6.87
N LEU A 183 13.22 12.58 -7.98
CA LEU A 183 13.42 11.24 -8.57
C LEU A 183 14.23 10.33 -7.66
N ARG A 184 15.23 10.86 -6.95
CA ARG A 184 16.00 10.12 -5.95
C ARG A 184 15.12 9.68 -4.78
N VAL A 185 14.25 10.55 -4.28
CA VAL A 185 13.27 10.18 -3.24
C VAL A 185 12.40 9.01 -3.70
N VAL A 186 11.89 9.04 -4.94
CA VAL A 186 11.10 7.92 -5.49
C VAL A 186 11.94 6.63 -5.53
N ASP A 187 13.20 6.71 -5.93
CA ASP A 187 14.12 5.56 -5.97
C ASP A 187 14.35 4.96 -4.57
N GLU A 188 14.57 5.80 -3.57
CA GLU A 188 14.75 5.35 -2.19
C GLU A 188 13.48 4.71 -1.60
N LEU A 189 12.31 5.28 -1.88
CA LEU A 189 11.02 4.72 -1.47
C LEU A 189 10.72 3.39 -2.16
N ASP A 190 11.11 3.26 -3.44
CA ASP A 190 11.02 2.00 -4.17
C ASP A 190 11.90 0.91 -3.53
N ARG A 191 13.16 1.19 -3.26
CA ARG A 191 14.09 0.27 -2.58
C ARG A 191 13.63 -0.12 -1.18
N ALA A 192 13.01 0.81 -0.45
CA ALA A 192 12.42 0.53 0.85
C ALA A 192 11.20 -0.42 0.75
N GLY A 193 10.55 -0.50 -0.41
CA GLY A 193 9.38 -1.33 -0.67
C GLY A 193 8.06 -0.64 -0.32
N VAL A 194 8.01 0.70 -0.33
CA VAL A 194 6.79 1.48 -0.12
C VAL A 194 5.76 1.12 -1.18
N ALA A 195 4.51 0.88 -0.77
CA ALA A 195 3.45 0.43 -1.67
C ALA A 195 2.70 1.60 -2.33
N SER A 196 2.57 2.74 -1.66
CA SER A 196 1.79 3.89 -2.14
C SER A 196 2.46 5.21 -1.78
N ILE A 197 2.39 6.17 -2.70
CA ILE A 197 2.82 7.56 -2.50
C ILE A 197 1.66 8.47 -2.86
N ALA A 198 1.23 9.30 -1.92
CA ALA A 198 0.25 10.36 -2.14
C ALA A 198 0.96 11.70 -2.31
N LEU A 199 0.94 12.24 -3.52
CA LEU A 199 1.42 13.60 -3.79
C LEU A 199 0.43 14.60 -3.22
N SER A 200 0.89 15.46 -2.32
CA SER A 200 0.09 16.43 -1.57
C SER A 200 0.86 17.76 -1.45
N GLY A 201 0.49 18.58 -0.50
CA GLY A 201 1.12 19.87 -0.20
C GLY A 201 0.23 21.05 -0.56
N GLY A 202 0.67 21.94 -1.45
CA GLY A 202 -0.16 22.95 -2.08
C GLY A 202 -1.09 22.31 -3.12
N GLU A 203 -0.81 22.56 -4.39
CA GLU A 203 -1.49 21.85 -5.50
C GLU A 203 -0.44 21.14 -6.36
N PRO A 204 -0.28 19.82 -6.21
CA PRO A 204 0.76 19.08 -6.92
C PRO A 204 0.65 19.16 -8.44
N THR A 205 -0.57 19.21 -8.98
CA THR A 205 -0.84 19.13 -10.42
C THR A 205 -0.34 20.35 -11.21
N ILE A 206 -0.21 21.52 -10.59
CA ILE A 206 0.33 22.71 -11.25
C ILE A 206 1.87 22.79 -11.24
N HIS A 207 2.54 21.88 -10.51
CA HIS A 207 3.98 21.89 -10.43
C HIS A 207 4.62 21.36 -11.73
N PRO A 208 5.67 22.00 -12.29
CA PRO A 208 6.27 21.62 -13.57
C PRO A 208 6.76 20.16 -13.63
N HIS A 209 7.17 19.60 -12.48
CA HIS A 209 7.70 18.24 -12.39
C HIS A 209 6.62 17.18 -12.12
N PHE A 210 5.34 17.56 -11.95
CA PHE A 210 4.26 16.66 -11.54
C PHE A 210 4.19 15.41 -12.44
N HIS A 211 3.99 15.58 -13.72
CA HIS A 211 3.84 14.48 -14.68
C HIS A 211 5.09 13.59 -14.75
N ARG A 212 6.29 14.19 -14.65
CA ARG A 212 7.54 13.41 -14.69
C ARG A 212 7.69 12.52 -13.45
N VAL A 213 7.35 13.04 -12.29
CA VAL A 213 7.42 12.28 -11.03
C VAL A 213 6.29 11.26 -10.95
N LEU A 214 5.07 11.59 -11.40
CA LEU A 214 3.95 10.66 -11.48
C LEU A 214 4.32 9.42 -12.31
N ARG A 215 4.85 9.61 -13.53
CA ARG A 215 5.33 8.51 -14.36
C ARG A 215 6.41 7.67 -13.69
N GLU A 216 7.34 8.31 -12.97
CA GLU A 216 8.41 7.59 -12.27
C GLU A 216 7.84 6.69 -11.17
N ILE A 217 6.87 7.19 -10.39
CA ILE A 217 6.18 6.42 -9.34
C ILE A 217 5.47 5.21 -9.97
N ALA A 218 4.66 5.45 -11.01
CA ALA A 218 3.88 4.42 -11.67
C ALA A 218 4.75 3.36 -12.37
N SER A 219 5.82 3.76 -13.07
CA SER A 219 6.74 2.83 -13.76
C SER A 219 7.40 1.83 -12.81
N ARG A 220 7.53 2.19 -11.52
CA ARG A 220 8.05 1.30 -10.48
C ARG A 220 6.97 0.40 -9.88
N GLY A 221 5.71 0.53 -10.32
CA GLY A 221 4.56 -0.19 -9.78
C GLY A 221 4.21 0.24 -8.36
N ILE A 222 4.53 1.47 -7.98
CA ILE A 222 4.07 2.10 -6.74
C ILE A 222 2.73 2.76 -7.04
N HIS A 223 1.73 2.59 -6.16
CA HIS A 223 0.46 3.28 -6.32
C HIS A 223 0.66 4.79 -6.13
N ALA A 224 0.29 5.56 -7.15
CA ALA A 224 0.30 7.01 -7.08
C ALA A 224 -1.10 7.53 -6.74
N ALA A 225 -1.20 8.27 -5.64
CA ALA A 225 -2.40 9.03 -5.30
C ALA A 225 -2.09 10.52 -5.38
N VAL A 226 -3.08 11.35 -5.69
CA VAL A 226 -2.91 12.79 -5.78
C VAL A 226 -3.99 13.48 -4.96
N ALA A 227 -3.56 14.20 -3.92
CA ALA A 227 -4.43 15.10 -3.19
C ALA A 227 -4.47 16.45 -3.92
N THR A 228 -5.51 16.67 -4.70
CA THR A 228 -5.65 17.84 -5.60
C THR A 228 -6.94 18.60 -5.33
N ASN A 229 -6.93 19.90 -5.59
CA ASN A 229 -8.13 20.71 -5.63
C ASN A 229 -8.96 20.50 -6.92
N GLY A 230 -8.45 19.68 -7.85
CA GLY A 230 -9.14 19.29 -9.08
C GLY A 230 -9.18 20.33 -10.19
N TRP A 231 -8.65 21.55 -9.96
CA TRP A 231 -8.76 22.64 -10.93
C TRP A 231 -8.13 22.30 -12.29
N LEU A 232 -6.94 21.69 -12.29
CA LEU A 232 -6.30 21.26 -13.55
C LEU A 232 -7.08 20.14 -14.23
N PHE A 233 -7.64 19.22 -13.47
CA PHE A 233 -8.39 18.06 -13.95
C PHE A 233 -9.83 18.37 -14.41
N ALA A 234 -10.28 19.64 -14.28
CA ALA A 234 -11.44 20.12 -15.02
C ALA A 234 -11.20 20.08 -16.55
N ASN A 235 -9.93 20.13 -16.99
CA ASN A 235 -9.55 19.82 -18.35
C ASN A 235 -9.43 18.30 -18.52
N ILE A 236 -10.33 17.72 -19.32
CA ILE A 236 -10.38 16.26 -19.56
C ILE A 236 -9.09 15.69 -20.16
N ASN A 237 -8.37 16.48 -20.97
CA ASN A 237 -7.09 16.06 -21.56
C ASN A 237 -6.01 15.89 -20.50
N GLU A 238 -5.94 16.80 -19.54
CA GLU A 238 -5.00 16.70 -18.41
C GLU A 238 -5.34 15.54 -17.47
N LEU A 239 -6.62 15.29 -17.23
CA LEU A 239 -7.07 14.13 -16.47
C LEU A 239 -6.71 12.82 -17.16
N ASN A 240 -6.98 12.71 -18.46
CA ASN A 240 -6.65 11.51 -19.22
C ASN A 240 -5.13 11.29 -19.27
N ARG A 241 -4.36 12.34 -19.52
CA ARG A 241 -2.90 12.28 -19.47
C ARG A 241 -2.39 11.77 -18.12
N ALA A 242 -2.90 12.30 -17.01
CA ALA A 242 -2.49 11.84 -15.69
C ALA A 242 -2.84 10.35 -15.44
N LYS A 243 -4.00 9.88 -15.94
CA LYS A 243 -4.40 8.46 -15.86
C LYS A 243 -3.53 7.53 -16.72
N GLU A 244 -3.05 8.01 -17.86
CA GLU A 244 -2.15 7.24 -18.75
C GLU A 244 -0.72 7.18 -18.16
N GLU A 245 -0.34 8.17 -17.40
CA GLU A 245 0.99 8.28 -16.79
C GLU A 245 1.10 7.57 -15.43
N GLY A 246 -0.02 7.21 -14.80
CA GLY A 246 -0.07 6.56 -13.47
C GLY A 246 -1.43 6.61 -12.83
#